data_d047d6e7683a9b39f4f541f4246bb320
#
_entry.id   d047d6e7683a9b39f4f541f4246bb320
#
_cell.length_a   1.000
_cell.length_b   1.000
_cell.length_c   1.000
_cell.angle_alpha   90.00
_cell.angle_beta   90.00
_cell.angle_gamma   90.00
#
_symmetry.space_group_name_H-M   'P 1'
#
loop_
_entity.id
_entity.type
_entity.pdbx_description
1 polymer ?
#
loop_
_entity_poly.entity_id
_entity_poly.type
_entity_poly.pdbx_seq_one_letter_code
_entity_poly.pdbx_strand_id
1 'polypeptide(L)'
;YHLGCSKERYLRLGTNVFLFHNIAIWGKENNLQTFHLGGGYGKNDSLFQFKQRFNQGGETGFYIGRKVHNSELYSIFTSRWEEFHSQKQRENHFFPAYRSTPSHDLVSH
;
A
#
# COMPACT_ATOMS: atom_id res chain seq x y z
N TYR A 1 9.73 -1.00 -7.62
CA TYR A 1 8.81 0.15 -7.78
C TYR A 1 8.09 0.43 -6.46
N HIS A 2 8.32 1.57 -5.88
CA HIS A 2 7.73 1.91 -4.57
C HIS A 2 6.61 2.94 -4.72
N LEU A 3 6.89 4.08 -5.34
CA LEU A 3 5.91 5.14 -5.56
C LEU A 3 6.02 5.66 -6.99
N GLY A 4 4.90 5.98 -7.57
CA GLY A 4 4.83 6.63 -8.86
C GLY A 4 3.46 7.26 -9.08
N CYS A 5 3.47 8.34 -9.83
CA CYS A 5 2.25 9.01 -10.24
C CYS A 5 2.37 9.55 -11.67
N SER A 6 1.25 9.79 -12.28
CA SER A 6 1.16 10.46 -13.58
C SER A 6 0.20 11.63 -13.47
N LYS A 7 0.50 12.72 -14.18
CA LYS A 7 -0.48 13.82 -14.30
C LYS A 7 -1.71 13.30 -15.02
N GLU A 8 -2.88 13.63 -14.52
CA GLU A 8 -4.17 13.14 -15.01
C GLU A 8 -4.32 13.28 -16.54
N ARG A 9 -3.94 14.44 -17.09
CA ARG A 9 -3.98 14.70 -18.54
C ARG A 9 -3.21 13.72 -19.41
N TYR A 10 -2.23 12.99 -18.82
CA TYR A 10 -1.38 12.03 -19.52
C TYR A 10 -1.71 10.56 -19.23
N LEU A 11 -2.68 10.28 -18.37
CA LEU A 11 -3.05 8.90 -18.03
C LEU A 11 -3.45 8.08 -19.26
N ARG A 12 -4.15 8.71 -20.21
CA ARG A 12 -4.57 8.05 -21.46
C ARG A 12 -3.42 7.63 -22.37
N LEU A 13 -2.23 8.18 -22.19
CA LEU A 13 -1.03 7.82 -22.96
C LEU A 13 -0.32 6.56 -22.42
N GLY A 14 -0.86 5.95 -21.35
CA GLY A 14 -0.26 4.73 -20.79
C GLY A 14 1.14 4.94 -20.20
N THR A 15 1.41 6.13 -19.65
CA THR A 15 2.74 6.52 -19.15
C THR A 15 3.32 5.52 -18.14
N ASN A 16 2.51 4.93 -17.27
CA ASN A 16 2.97 3.91 -16.32
C ASN A 16 3.33 2.59 -17.00
N VAL A 17 2.60 2.21 -18.04
CA VAL A 17 2.92 1.02 -18.84
C VAL A 17 4.25 1.21 -19.54
N PHE A 18 4.47 2.36 -20.17
CA PHE A 18 5.71 2.72 -20.81
C PHE A 18 6.88 2.72 -19.83
N LEU A 19 6.69 3.30 -18.64
CA LEU A 19 7.70 3.31 -17.58
C LEU A 19 8.07 1.89 -17.15
N PHE A 20 7.11 1.04 -16.85
CA PHE A 20 7.35 -0.33 -16.39
C PHE A 20 8.06 -1.17 -17.46
N HIS A 21 7.66 -1.01 -18.72
CA HIS A 21 8.31 -1.67 -19.84
C HIS A 21 9.80 -1.29 -19.94
N ASN A 22 10.12 0.00 -19.90
CA ASN A 22 11.49 0.47 -20.00
C ASN A 22 12.33 0.07 -18.78
N ILE A 23 11.78 0.09 -17.57
CA ILE A 23 12.48 -0.40 -16.38
C ILE A 23 12.76 -1.90 -16.49
N ALA A 24 11.84 -2.69 -17.03
CA ALA A 24 12.06 -4.12 -17.22
C ALA A 24 13.18 -4.41 -18.23
N ILE A 25 13.23 -3.67 -19.35
CA ILE A 25 14.32 -3.75 -20.34
C ILE A 25 15.63 -3.38 -19.67
N TRP A 26 15.69 -2.21 -19.03
CA TRP A 26 16.89 -1.75 -18.34
C TRP A 26 17.37 -2.75 -17.27
N GLY A 27 16.44 -3.31 -16.50
CA GLY A 27 16.76 -4.35 -15.52
C GLY A 27 17.40 -5.58 -16.15
N LYS A 28 16.84 -6.05 -17.28
CA LYS A 28 17.39 -7.18 -18.05
C LYS A 28 18.81 -6.87 -18.56
N GLU A 29 19.05 -5.69 -19.12
CA GLU A 29 20.36 -5.26 -19.62
C GLU A 29 21.40 -5.15 -18.49
N ASN A 30 20.95 -4.86 -17.24
CA ASN A 30 21.79 -4.80 -16.05
C ASN A 30 21.83 -6.10 -15.24
N ASN A 31 21.38 -7.23 -15.82
CA ASN A 31 21.37 -8.56 -15.19
C ASN A 31 20.56 -8.63 -13.88
N LEU A 32 19.56 -7.77 -13.70
CA LEU A 32 18.63 -7.86 -12.58
C LEU A 32 17.61 -8.99 -12.83
N GLN A 33 17.37 -9.81 -11.82
CA GLN A 33 16.53 -11.01 -11.95
C GLN A 33 15.05 -10.73 -11.64
N THR A 34 14.75 -9.68 -10.89
CA THR A 34 13.39 -9.42 -10.41
C THR A 34 13.07 -7.93 -10.46
N PHE A 35 11.90 -7.61 -10.99
CA PHE A 35 11.30 -6.30 -10.89
C PHE A 35 10.03 -6.38 -10.06
N HIS A 36 10.11 -5.94 -8.80
CA HIS A 36 9.02 -5.99 -7.85
C HIS A 36 8.09 -4.79 -8.02
N LEU A 37 6.84 -5.02 -8.44
CA LEU A 37 5.84 -3.97 -8.69
C LEU A 37 5.06 -3.54 -7.43
N GLY A 38 5.20 -4.28 -6.32
CA GLY A 38 4.37 -4.12 -5.14
C GLY A 38 2.93 -4.61 -5.34
N GLY A 39 2.09 -4.44 -4.33
CA GLY A 39 0.67 -4.78 -4.36
C GLY A 39 -0.24 -3.60 -4.70
N GLY A 40 -1.52 -3.75 -4.35
CA GLY A 40 -2.52 -2.69 -4.29
C GLY A 40 -2.64 -2.07 -2.89
N TYR A 41 -3.66 -1.25 -2.68
CA TYR A 41 -4.03 -0.73 -1.36
C TYR A 41 -4.90 -1.71 -0.58
N GLY A 42 -5.69 -2.52 -1.29
CA GLY A 42 -6.56 -3.53 -0.74
C GLY A 42 -6.42 -4.85 -1.48
N LYS A 43 -7.14 -5.86 -0.99
CA LYS A 43 -7.14 -7.18 -1.62
C LYS A 43 -7.83 -7.10 -2.98
N ASN A 44 -7.06 -7.36 -4.04
CA ASN A 44 -7.58 -7.45 -5.42
C ASN A 44 -8.20 -6.15 -5.97
N ASP A 45 -7.68 -4.99 -5.56
CA ASP A 45 -8.12 -3.68 -6.06
C ASP A 45 -7.65 -3.42 -7.51
N SER A 46 -8.11 -2.30 -8.10
CA SER A 46 -7.78 -1.93 -9.47
C SER A 46 -6.27 -1.72 -9.71
N LEU A 47 -5.54 -1.26 -8.70
CA LEU A 47 -4.08 -1.10 -8.77
C LEU A 47 -3.38 -2.45 -8.79
N PHE A 48 -3.82 -3.40 -7.96
CA PHE A 48 -3.32 -4.76 -7.98
C PHE A 48 -3.59 -5.43 -9.34
N GLN A 49 -4.83 -5.34 -9.86
CA GLN A 49 -5.20 -5.89 -11.16
C GLN A 49 -4.39 -5.28 -12.30
N PHE A 50 -4.12 -3.96 -12.25
CA PHE A 50 -3.26 -3.30 -13.22
C PHE A 50 -1.85 -3.92 -13.24
N LYS A 51 -1.25 -4.12 -12.05
CA LYS A 51 0.10 -4.68 -11.91
C LYS A 51 0.15 -6.16 -12.32
N GLN A 52 -0.88 -6.92 -11.99
CA GLN A 52 -1.01 -8.34 -12.33
C GLN A 52 -0.97 -8.58 -13.85
N ARG A 53 -1.42 -7.64 -14.66
CA ARG A 53 -1.38 -7.74 -16.13
C ARG A 53 0.04 -7.84 -16.71
N PHE A 54 1.06 -7.44 -15.96
CA PHE A 54 2.46 -7.56 -16.39
C PHE A 54 3.03 -8.96 -16.17
N ASN A 55 2.50 -9.71 -15.20
CA ASN A 55 2.87 -11.11 -14.96
C ASN A 55 1.74 -11.82 -14.18
N GLN A 56 0.90 -12.54 -14.88
CA GLN A 56 -0.26 -13.25 -14.33
C GLN A 56 0.10 -14.42 -13.39
N GLY A 57 1.35 -14.88 -13.36
CA GLY A 57 1.81 -15.96 -12.48
C GLY A 57 2.83 -15.50 -11.44
N GLY A 58 3.11 -14.21 -11.37
CA GLY A 58 4.18 -13.65 -10.54
C GLY A 58 3.75 -13.17 -9.14
N GLU A 59 2.58 -13.57 -8.67
CA GLU A 59 2.11 -13.21 -7.36
C GLU A 59 2.88 -13.95 -6.27
N THR A 60 3.34 -13.22 -5.27
CA THR A 60 3.98 -13.77 -4.08
C THR A 60 3.27 -13.29 -2.82
N GLY A 61 3.18 -14.15 -1.82
CA GLY A 61 2.62 -13.79 -0.53
C GLY A 61 3.42 -12.65 0.12
N PHE A 62 2.72 -11.66 0.65
CA PHE A 62 3.31 -10.55 1.39
C PHE A 62 2.94 -10.69 2.87
N TYR A 63 3.95 -10.71 3.74
CA TYR A 63 3.78 -10.89 5.17
C TYR A 63 4.39 -9.73 5.93
N ILE A 64 3.69 -9.23 6.92
CA ILE A 64 4.14 -8.16 7.81
C ILE A 64 4.33 -8.74 9.21
N GLY A 65 5.56 -8.69 9.72
CA GLY A 65 5.85 -8.94 11.12
C GLY A 65 5.52 -7.73 11.98
N ARG A 66 4.90 -7.95 13.13
CA ARG A 66 4.56 -6.90 14.10
C ARG A 66 5.11 -7.28 15.46
N LYS A 67 5.74 -6.33 16.16
CA LYS A 67 6.23 -6.53 17.52
C LYS A 67 6.07 -5.25 18.33
N VAL A 68 5.47 -5.38 19.49
CA VAL A 68 5.44 -4.33 20.51
C VAL A 68 6.66 -4.53 21.43
N HIS A 69 7.59 -3.58 21.45
CA HIS A 69 8.81 -3.66 22.25
C HIS A 69 8.60 -3.20 23.70
N ASN A 70 7.69 -2.26 23.89
CA ASN A 70 7.29 -1.77 25.22
C ASN A 70 5.76 -1.73 25.27
N SER A 71 5.18 -2.70 25.97
CA SER A 71 3.73 -2.86 26.07
C SER A 71 3.07 -1.74 26.88
N GLU A 72 3.76 -1.23 27.91
CA GLU A 72 3.24 -0.14 28.75
C GLU A 72 3.09 1.16 27.95
N LEU A 73 4.17 1.60 27.28
CA LEU A 73 4.11 2.76 26.41
C LEU A 73 3.13 2.60 25.25
N TYR A 74 3.06 1.39 24.69
CA TYR A 74 2.09 1.11 23.63
C TYR A 74 0.65 1.29 24.12
N SER A 75 0.32 0.79 25.30
CA SER A 75 -0.99 0.94 25.91
C SER A 75 -1.31 2.41 26.21
N ILE A 76 -0.36 3.17 26.79
CA ILE A 76 -0.53 4.59 27.07
C ILE A 76 -0.87 5.37 25.79
N PHE A 77 -0.12 5.17 24.71
CA PHE A 77 -0.38 5.85 23.43
C PHE A 77 -1.71 5.43 22.80
N THR A 78 -2.07 4.16 22.94
CA THR A 78 -3.36 3.66 22.41
C THR A 78 -4.53 4.26 23.16
N SER A 79 -4.48 4.30 24.51
CA SER A 79 -5.51 4.92 25.35
C SER A 79 -5.65 6.41 25.06
N ARG A 80 -4.56 7.15 24.92
CA ARG A 80 -4.59 8.57 24.54
C ARG A 80 -5.21 8.79 23.17
N TRP A 81 -4.92 7.91 22.22
CA TRP A 81 -5.55 7.98 20.90
C TRP A 81 -7.08 7.76 21.01
N GLU A 82 -7.51 6.80 21.81
CA GLU A 82 -8.91 6.49 22.05
C GLU A 82 -9.64 7.64 22.75
N GLU A 83 -9.02 8.25 23.76
CA GLU A 83 -9.55 9.45 24.44
C GLU A 83 -9.72 10.63 23.48
N PHE A 84 -8.71 10.88 22.64
CA PHE A 84 -8.74 11.99 21.69
C PHE A 84 -9.78 11.77 20.57
N HIS A 85 -10.06 10.53 20.21
CA HIS A 85 -10.97 10.16 19.15
C HIS A 85 -12.23 9.47 19.67
N SER A 86 -12.68 9.82 20.88
CA SER A 86 -13.71 9.15 21.67
C SER A 86 -15.05 8.86 20.96
N GLN A 87 -15.31 9.47 19.82
CA GLN A 87 -16.52 9.22 18.99
C GLN A 87 -16.22 8.55 17.64
N LYS A 88 -14.99 8.17 17.37
CA LYS A 88 -14.61 7.59 16.08
C LYS A 88 -14.12 6.16 16.27
N GLN A 89 -14.67 5.26 15.47
CA GLN A 89 -14.19 3.88 15.47
C GLN A 89 -12.77 3.81 14.89
N ARG A 90 -11.91 3.06 15.56
CA ARG A 90 -10.56 2.74 15.09
C ARG A 90 -10.67 1.56 14.10
N GLU A 91 -9.88 1.60 13.04
CA GLU A 91 -9.65 0.41 12.23
C GLU A 91 -8.96 -0.67 13.08
N ASN A 92 -9.69 -1.72 13.41
CA ASN A 92 -9.27 -2.77 14.35
C ASN A 92 -7.99 -3.52 13.95
N HIS A 93 -7.54 -3.38 12.71
CA HIS A 93 -6.38 -4.09 12.17
C HIS A 93 -5.15 -3.21 11.92
N PHE A 94 -5.26 -1.89 12.18
CA PHE A 94 -4.14 -0.99 11.94
C PHE A 94 -3.05 -1.14 13.01
N PHE A 95 -1.79 -1.16 12.58
CA PHE A 95 -0.65 -1.23 13.50
C PHE A 95 0.41 -0.17 13.13
N PRO A 96 0.93 0.57 14.11
CA PRO A 96 0.53 0.57 15.53
C PRO A 96 -0.82 1.27 15.73
N ALA A 97 -1.62 0.75 16.68
CA ALA A 97 -2.99 1.17 16.91
C ALA A 97 -3.17 2.69 17.12
N TYR A 98 -2.22 3.33 17.83
CA TYR A 98 -2.22 4.77 18.11
C TYR A 98 -1.89 5.66 16.90
N ARG A 99 -1.66 5.09 15.72
CA ARG A 99 -1.46 5.81 14.44
C ARG A 99 -2.56 5.54 13.42
N SER A 100 -3.59 4.81 13.83
CA SER A 100 -4.72 4.60 12.92
C SER A 100 -5.40 5.94 12.61
N THR A 101 -5.81 6.13 11.37
CA THR A 101 -6.73 7.21 11.03
C THR A 101 -8.11 6.85 11.55
N PRO A 102 -8.87 7.81 12.13
CA PRO A 102 -10.26 7.57 12.42
C PRO A 102 -10.99 7.18 11.14
N SER A 103 -11.83 6.13 11.20
CA SER A 103 -12.70 5.82 10.08
C SER A 103 -13.57 7.05 9.79
N HIS A 104 -13.34 7.68 8.65
CA HIS A 104 -14.32 8.59 8.09
C HIS A 104 -15.49 7.72 7.63
N ASP A 105 -16.68 7.98 8.17
CA ASP A 105 -17.88 7.53 7.54
C ASP A 105 -17.80 7.97 6.08
N LEU A 106 -17.68 7.01 5.17
CA LEU A 106 -17.83 7.25 3.76
C LEU A 106 -19.29 7.68 3.58
N VAL A 107 -19.52 8.99 3.67
CA VAL A 107 -20.76 9.58 3.21
C VAL A 107 -20.79 9.26 1.72
N SER A 108 -21.56 8.22 1.40
CA SER A 108 -21.93 7.86 0.04
C SER A 108 -22.59 9.05 -0.63
N HIS A 109 -21.93 9.60 -1.61
CA HIS A 109 -22.58 10.45 -2.65
C HIS A 109 -22.80 9.62 -3.89
#